data_9e62308c926c600ff278e44cece2f3f3
#
_entry.id   9e62308c926c600ff278e44cece2f3f3
#
_cell.length_a   1.000
_cell.length_b   1.000
_cell.length_c   1.000
_cell.angle_alpha   90.00
_cell.angle_beta   90.00
_cell.angle_gamma   90.00
#
_symmetry.space_group_name_H-M   'P 1'
#
loop_
_entity.id
_entity.type
_entity.pdbx_description
1 polymer ?
#
loop_
_entity_poly.entity_id
_entity_poly.type
_entity_poly.pdbx_seq_one_letter_code
_entity_poly.pdbx_strand_id
1 'polypeptide(L)'
;MRCSSSSSTTVRVSSSSCTKTPPKAPVCTKPSTPAPAPAPTTGHGGGSVFEPSKPAPVPAPATPSAPSASDKVRAQAVSQMDELLNAQANREQGYNGAVVVQDAFNVERSTNTNPKSSRYKAAQAQVKQHEALEQQQLARLSPPERARYATVRQELVAANNPVATLALQKLLVSGRLEKGADFLNEGSVLQHLSDIAQGKDIDRRVDRQTLLTDLVQELATPSAINQGARGTCAPTAMTIGLNIERPAEYARLIKAAASTSGNVKLANGTTLPREKDTAFKDNGSGRALTQRLLAPIFMEASNGDRDYRDSASKENRNAGATARGLDALYDAVYDHNMSYDTNTRDRAKLMDRIRSELAEGQNVLAGIKYRNGGHQLLVTGLEKHQGKEYVKYINPWGQEERMAVAEFQSRMNGINYDTRPAKALIQENRAFLAA
;
A
#
# COMPACT_ATOMS: atom_id res chain seq x y z
N MET A 1 -20.13 -35.80 47.62
CA MET A 1 -21.31 -36.69 47.56
C MET A 1 -21.69 -36.86 46.09
N ARG A 2 -21.64 -38.13 45.70
CA ARG A 2 -22.31 -38.80 44.56
C ARG A 2 -22.26 -38.21 43.12
N CYS A 3 -21.59 -39.02 42.30
CA CYS A 3 -21.67 -39.19 40.88
C CYS A 3 -23.09 -39.45 40.37
N SER A 4 -23.40 -39.02 39.17
CA SER A 4 -24.26 -39.79 38.28
C SER A 4 -23.80 -39.65 36.83
N SER A 5 -23.59 -40.78 36.23
CA SER A 5 -23.25 -41.16 34.87
C SER A 5 -24.48 -41.07 33.96
N SER A 6 -24.29 -40.70 32.68
CA SER A 6 -25.17 -41.14 31.59
C SER A 6 -24.44 -41.09 30.26
N SER A 7 -24.02 -42.20 29.75
CA SER A 7 -24.50 -42.90 28.55
C SER A 7 -24.19 -42.29 27.22
N SER A 8 -23.13 -42.81 26.61
CA SER A 8 -22.76 -42.69 25.18
C SER A 8 -23.73 -43.51 24.31
N THR A 9 -24.34 -42.87 23.31
CA THR A 9 -25.06 -43.54 22.23
C THR A 9 -24.23 -43.44 20.96
N THR A 10 -23.63 -44.52 20.56
CA THR A 10 -22.88 -44.69 19.30
C THR A 10 -23.88 -44.92 18.18
N VAL A 11 -23.99 -44.04 17.23
CA VAL A 11 -24.69 -44.25 15.96
C VAL A 11 -23.68 -44.70 14.92
N ARG A 12 -23.76 -45.97 14.52
CA ARG A 12 -23.13 -46.49 13.31
C ARG A 12 -23.86 -46.00 12.10
N VAL A 13 -23.14 -45.31 11.20
CA VAL A 13 -23.62 -45.03 9.82
C VAL A 13 -22.82 -45.91 8.88
N SER A 14 -23.56 -46.75 8.19
CA SER A 14 -23.09 -47.71 7.18
C SER A 14 -22.61 -46.99 5.93
N SER A 15 -21.44 -47.35 5.45
CA SER A 15 -20.84 -46.97 4.19
C SER A 15 -21.54 -47.63 3.02
N SER A 16 -22.16 -46.88 2.14
CA SER A 16 -22.54 -47.32 0.79
C SER A 16 -21.58 -46.67 -0.22
N SER A 17 -20.76 -47.50 -0.84
CA SER A 17 -19.85 -47.15 -1.94
C SER A 17 -20.65 -46.88 -3.21
N CYS A 18 -20.60 -45.67 -3.71
CA CYS A 18 -20.99 -45.36 -5.09
C CYS A 18 -19.73 -44.96 -5.87
N THR A 19 -19.25 -45.86 -6.69
CA THR A 19 -18.28 -45.60 -7.74
C THR A 19 -18.92 -44.76 -8.82
N LYS A 20 -18.48 -43.49 -8.94
CA LYS A 20 -18.74 -42.65 -10.11
C LYS A 20 -17.45 -42.46 -10.89
N THR A 21 -17.47 -42.96 -12.12
CA THR A 21 -16.47 -42.78 -13.18
C THR A 21 -16.32 -41.28 -13.52
N PRO A 22 -15.09 -40.74 -13.66
CA PRO A 22 -14.91 -39.34 -14.04
C PRO A 22 -15.26 -39.10 -15.52
N PRO A 23 -15.80 -37.92 -15.89
CA PRO A 23 -16.07 -37.58 -17.28
C PRO A 23 -14.77 -37.34 -18.04
N LYS A 24 -14.74 -37.82 -19.30
CA LYS A 24 -13.65 -37.60 -20.27
C LYS A 24 -13.41 -36.13 -20.52
N ALA A 25 -12.13 -35.71 -20.49
CA ALA A 25 -11.68 -34.40 -20.87
C ALA A 25 -11.95 -34.10 -22.37
N PRO A 26 -12.27 -32.85 -22.71
CA PRO A 26 -12.44 -32.48 -24.13
C PRO A 26 -11.06 -32.44 -24.84
N VAL A 27 -11.07 -32.99 -26.04
CA VAL A 27 -9.92 -33.05 -26.96
C VAL A 27 -9.63 -31.62 -27.46
N CYS A 28 -8.44 -31.09 -27.16
CA CYS A 28 -7.92 -29.88 -27.77
C CYS A 28 -7.58 -30.15 -29.25
N THR A 29 -8.34 -29.55 -30.17
CA THR A 29 -7.97 -29.42 -31.59
C THR A 29 -6.93 -28.30 -31.72
N LYS A 30 -5.78 -28.64 -32.32
CA LYS A 30 -4.73 -27.70 -32.71
C LYS A 30 -5.27 -26.64 -33.69
N PRO A 31 -4.88 -25.35 -33.56
CA PRO A 31 -5.17 -24.36 -34.59
C PRO A 31 -4.30 -24.64 -35.82
N SER A 32 -4.94 -24.59 -36.99
CA SER A 32 -4.33 -24.69 -38.30
C SER A 32 -3.47 -23.46 -38.59
N THR A 33 -2.29 -23.71 -39.10
CA THR A 33 -1.31 -22.72 -39.60
C THR A 33 -1.92 -21.89 -40.76
N PRO A 34 -1.78 -20.54 -40.77
CA PRO A 34 -2.19 -19.74 -41.91
C PRO A 34 -1.20 -19.89 -43.09
N ALA A 35 -1.74 -19.90 -44.30
CA ALA A 35 -1.01 -20.01 -45.53
C ALA A 35 -0.10 -18.80 -45.78
N PRO A 36 1.04 -18.95 -46.50
CA PRO A 36 1.98 -17.87 -46.79
C PRO A 36 1.41 -16.87 -47.80
N ALA A 37 1.68 -15.58 -47.54
CA ALA A 37 1.31 -14.47 -48.41
C ALA A 37 2.08 -14.50 -49.72
N PRO A 38 1.50 -14.02 -50.85
CA PRO A 38 2.17 -14.00 -52.15
C PRO A 38 3.27 -12.94 -52.21
N ALA A 39 4.35 -13.28 -52.93
CA ALA A 39 5.53 -12.45 -53.16
C ALA A 39 5.19 -11.15 -53.90
N PRO A 40 5.90 -10.03 -53.63
CA PRO A 40 5.67 -8.79 -54.33
C PRO A 40 6.31 -8.83 -55.74
N THR A 41 5.54 -8.42 -56.72
CA THR A 41 5.97 -8.19 -58.10
C THR A 41 6.87 -6.96 -58.18
N THR A 42 8.03 -7.14 -58.83
CA THR A 42 8.97 -6.08 -59.18
C THR A 42 8.39 -5.16 -60.26
N GLY A 43 8.12 -3.91 -59.89
CA GLY A 43 7.85 -2.82 -60.82
C GLY A 43 9.06 -1.87 -60.87
N HIS A 44 9.71 -1.74 -62.00
CA HIS A 44 10.73 -0.71 -62.25
C HIS A 44 10.06 0.65 -62.40
N GLY A 45 10.54 1.68 -61.70
CA GLY A 45 10.13 3.05 -61.92
C GLY A 45 10.99 4.06 -61.13
N GLY A 46 11.89 4.71 -61.82
CA GLY A 46 12.39 6.04 -61.73
C GLY A 46 12.79 6.63 -60.36
N GLY A 47 14.09 6.87 -60.17
CA GLY A 47 14.67 7.45 -58.97
C GLY A 47 14.23 8.89 -58.63
N SER A 48 14.07 9.11 -57.36
CA SER A 48 14.33 10.39 -56.70
C SER A 48 15.03 10.05 -55.40
N VAL A 49 16.28 10.44 -55.29
CA VAL A 49 17.10 10.27 -54.08
C VAL A 49 16.56 11.23 -53.04
N PHE A 50 15.79 10.71 -52.07
CA PHE A 50 15.43 11.45 -50.86
C PHE A 50 16.61 11.34 -49.89
N GLU A 51 17.39 12.39 -49.75
CA GLU A 51 18.32 12.51 -48.62
C GLU A 51 17.51 12.53 -47.32
N PRO A 52 17.83 11.69 -46.33
CA PRO A 52 17.17 11.75 -45.03
C PRO A 52 17.56 13.06 -44.34
N SER A 53 16.60 13.94 -44.14
CA SER A 53 16.77 15.14 -43.35
C SER A 53 17.31 14.78 -41.96
N LYS A 54 18.45 15.38 -41.60
CA LYS A 54 19.08 15.24 -40.29
C LYS A 54 18.04 15.54 -39.21
N PRO A 55 17.79 14.67 -38.25
CA PRO A 55 16.81 14.95 -37.18
C PRO A 55 17.23 16.21 -36.43
N ALA A 56 16.28 17.12 -36.23
CA ALA A 56 16.48 18.33 -35.43
C ALA A 56 17.00 17.94 -34.02
N PRO A 57 17.94 18.72 -33.46
CA PRO A 57 18.44 18.41 -32.13
C PRO A 57 17.29 18.42 -31.13
N VAL A 58 17.16 17.32 -30.39
CA VAL A 58 16.20 17.20 -29.28
C VAL A 58 16.54 18.31 -28.27
N PRO A 59 15.57 19.17 -27.88
CA PRO A 59 15.83 20.19 -26.88
C PRO A 59 16.37 19.54 -25.62
N ALA A 60 17.47 20.08 -25.08
CA ALA A 60 18.00 19.64 -23.80
C ALA A 60 16.88 19.69 -22.74
N PRO A 61 16.80 18.71 -21.82
CA PRO A 61 15.80 18.72 -20.75
C PRO A 61 15.95 20.03 -19.96
N ALA A 62 14.84 20.75 -19.84
CA ALA A 62 14.80 22.01 -19.09
C ALA A 62 15.30 21.76 -17.68
N THR A 63 16.29 22.53 -17.24
CA THR A 63 16.78 22.52 -15.87
C THR A 63 15.61 22.82 -14.94
N PRO A 64 15.39 22.04 -13.85
CA PRO A 64 14.30 22.31 -12.91
C PRO A 64 14.43 23.76 -12.41
N SER A 65 13.38 24.54 -12.57
CA SER A 65 13.33 25.91 -12.03
C SER A 65 13.43 25.86 -10.51
N ALA A 66 14.14 26.81 -9.90
CA ALA A 66 14.23 26.91 -8.44
C ALA A 66 12.80 27.04 -7.84
N PRO A 67 12.52 26.37 -6.70
CA PRO A 67 11.20 26.40 -6.09
C PRO A 67 10.75 27.84 -5.76
N SER A 68 9.50 28.15 -6.07
CA SER A 68 8.92 29.47 -5.79
C SER A 68 8.85 29.74 -4.28
N ALA A 69 8.68 31.00 -3.89
CA ALA A 69 8.45 31.36 -2.49
C ALA A 69 7.24 30.62 -1.89
N SER A 70 6.18 30.44 -2.67
CA SER A 70 4.99 29.68 -2.27
C SER A 70 5.31 28.20 -2.03
N ASP A 71 6.14 27.57 -2.87
CA ASP A 71 6.52 26.18 -2.69
C ASP A 71 7.38 25.96 -1.43
N LYS A 72 8.23 26.93 -1.11
CA LYS A 72 9.03 26.89 0.14
C LYS A 72 8.13 26.96 1.38
N VAL A 73 7.13 27.85 1.38
CA VAL A 73 6.16 27.97 2.48
C VAL A 73 5.36 26.67 2.63
N ARG A 74 4.91 26.09 1.53
CA ARG A 74 4.20 24.80 1.55
C ARG A 74 5.07 23.67 2.08
N ALA A 75 6.31 23.56 1.62
CA ALA A 75 7.25 22.54 2.07
C ALA A 75 7.54 22.66 3.57
N GLN A 76 7.72 23.90 4.07
CA GLN A 76 7.92 24.14 5.49
C GLN A 76 6.69 23.75 6.32
N ALA A 77 5.48 24.08 5.87
CA ALA A 77 4.26 23.69 6.55
C ALA A 77 4.08 22.17 6.58
N VAL A 78 4.33 21.48 5.47
CA VAL A 78 4.30 20.01 5.40
C VAL A 78 5.31 19.40 6.39
N SER A 79 6.54 19.92 6.45
CA SER A 79 7.56 19.45 7.40
C SER A 79 7.13 19.59 8.86
N GLN A 80 6.52 20.73 9.23
CA GLN A 80 6.00 20.94 10.59
C GLN A 80 4.85 19.97 10.94
N MET A 81 3.95 19.73 9.99
CA MET A 81 2.88 18.75 10.16
C MET A 81 3.45 17.33 10.29
N ASP A 82 4.49 17.00 9.53
CA ASP A 82 5.18 15.70 9.60
C ASP A 82 5.83 15.46 10.95
N GLU A 83 6.48 16.45 11.52
CA GLU A 83 7.08 16.33 12.87
C GLU A 83 6.07 15.85 13.91
N LEU A 84 4.83 16.34 13.84
CA LEU A 84 3.78 15.91 14.76
C LEU A 84 3.14 14.59 14.36
N LEU A 85 2.82 14.41 13.09
CA LEU A 85 2.14 13.21 12.59
C LEU A 85 3.04 11.98 12.68
N ASN A 86 4.34 12.16 12.44
CA ASN A 86 5.35 11.10 12.47
C ASN A 86 5.99 10.88 13.85
N ALA A 87 5.82 11.79 14.79
CA ALA A 87 6.58 11.83 16.05
C ALA A 87 6.51 10.54 16.89
N GLN A 88 5.52 9.70 16.64
CA GLN A 88 5.39 8.41 17.33
C GLN A 88 5.43 7.23 16.36
N ALA A 89 5.01 7.40 15.09
CA ALA A 89 5.11 6.38 14.06
C ALA A 89 6.55 6.23 13.55
N ASN A 90 7.28 7.34 13.45
CA ASN A 90 8.66 7.41 13.00
C ASN A 90 9.60 7.71 14.17
N ARG A 91 9.65 6.83 15.14
CA ARG A 91 10.83 6.83 15.99
C ARG A 91 11.99 6.40 15.11
N GLU A 92 12.72 7.37 14.56
CA GLU A 92 13.99 7.11 13.92
C GLU A 92 14.82 6.25 14.87
N GLN A 93 14.87 4.99 14.54
CA GLN A 93 15.77 4.10 15.24
C GLN A 93 17.16 4.55 14.85
N GLY A 94 17.96 4.91 15.83
CA GLY A 94 19.33 5.32 15.64
C GLY A 94 20.09 4.31 14.80
N TYR A 95 21.26 4.68 14.33
CA TYR A 95 22.10 3.85 13.45
C TYR A 95 22.57 2.50 14.03
N ASN A 96 22.01 2.05 15.12
CA ASN A 96 22.44 0.86 15.88
C ASN A 96 21.43 -0.31 15.86
N GLY A 97 20.51 -0.35 14.92
CA GLY A 97 19.61 -1.49 14.73
C GLY A 97 18.14 -1.20 14.95
N ALA A 98 17.30 -2.05 14.37
CA ALA A 98 15.86 -1.96 14.41
C ALA A 98 15.34 -2.42 15.78
N VAL A 99 14.67 -1.55 16.52
CA VAL A 99 13.89 -1.90 17.70
C VAL A 99 12.41 -1.78 17.38
N VAL A 100 11.70 -2.87 17.52
CA VAL A 100 10.27 -2.92 17.28
C VAL A 100 9.53 -2.43 18.52
N VAL A 101 8.69 -1.41 18.35
CA VAL A 101 7.80 -0.91 19.40
C VAL A 101 6.36 -1.17 18.96
N GLN A 102 5.85 -2.35 19.24
CA GLN A 102 4.47 -2.74 18.90
C GLN A 102 3.39 -1.90 19.60
N ASP A 103 3.70 -1.37 20.78
CA ASP A 103 2.71 -0.70 21.64
C ASP A 103 2.53 0.79 21.35
N ALA A 104 3.47 1.43 20.63
CA ALA A 104 3.43 2.88 20.40
C ALA A 104 2.20 3.33 19.62
N PHE A 105 1.72 2.51 18.69
CA PHE A 105 0.58 2.86 17.83
C PHE A 105 -0.75 2.86 18.59
N ASN A 106 -0.98 1.92 19.48
CA ASN A 106 -2.18 1.88 20.33
C ASN A 106 -2.28 3.05 21.31
N VAL A 107 -1.16 3.41 21.92
CA VAL A 107 -1.08 4.57 22.81
C VAL A 107 -1.41 5.85 22.07
N GLU A 108 -0.96 5.99 20.84
CA GLU A 108 -1.16 7.18 20.02
C GLU A 108 -2.61 7.39 19.61
N ARG A 109 -3.33 6.35 19.23
CA ARG A 109 -4.76 6.44 18.91
C ARG A 109 -5.59 6.93 20.09
N SER A 110 -5.29 6.45 21.29
CA SER A 110 -5.98 6.88 22.51
C SER A 110 -5.71 8.34 22.85
N THR A 111 -4.60 8.93 22.40
CA THR A 111 -4.25 10.34 22.65
C THR A 111 -4.79 11.29 21.59
N ASN A 112 -5.13 10.81 20.39
CA ASN A 112 -5.60 11.65 19.27
C ASN A 112 -6.94 12.35 19.56
N THR A 113 -7.80 11.73 20.36
CA THR A 113 -9.12 12.25 20.73
C THR A 113 -9.21 12.69 22.18
N ASN A 114 -8.13 12.59 22.96
CA ASN A 114 -8.09 13.02 24.35
C ASN A 114 -7.67 14.49 24.48
N PRO A 115 -8.58 15.42 24.82
CA PRO A 115 -8.27 16.85 24.89
C PRO A 115 -7.20 17.23 25.93
N LYS A 116 -6.91 16.33 26.87
CA LYS A 116 -5.86 16.53 27.88
C LYS A 116 -4.47 16.15 27.37
N SER A 117 -4.37 15.35 26.30
CA SER A 117 -3.08 14.91 25.77
C SER A 117 -2.31 16.07 25.12
N SER A 118 -0.98 16.04 25.23
CA SER A 118 -0.11 17.00 24.54
C SER A 118 -0.25 16.92 23.02
N ARG A 119 -0.41 15.70 22.48
CA ARG A 119 -0.59 15.46 21.06
C ARG A 119 -1.86 16.10 20.52
N TYR A 120 -2.99 15.91 21.20
CA TYR A 120 -4.26 16.55 20.82
C TYR A 120 -4.12 18.07 20.77
N LYS A 121 -3.57 18.67 21.83
CA LYS A 121 -3.39 20.13 21.93
C LYS A 121 -2.44 20.66 20.86
N ALA A 122 -1.34 19.97 20.61
CA ALA A 122 -0.38 20.35 19.56
C ALA A 122 -1.00 20.25 18.17
N ALA A 123 -1.75 19.17 17.88
CA ALA A 123 -2.47 19.04 16.61
C ALA A 123 -3.50 20.15 16.42
N GLN A 124 -4.29 20.45 17.46
CA GLN A 124 -5.27 21.53 17.41
C GLN A 124 -4.61 22.90 17.16
N ALA A 125 -3.46 23.16 17.78
CA ALA A 125 -2.70 24.38 17.55
C ALA A 125 -2.18 24.46 16.11
N GLN A 126 -1.63 23.38 15.56
CA GLN A 126 -1.15 23.34 14.18
C GLN A 126 -2.28 23.44 13.15
N VAL A 127 -3.45 22.82 13.39
CA VAL A 127 -4.63 23.01 12.54
C VAL A 127 -4.97 24.48 12.40
N LYS A 128 -4.98 25.21 13.51
CA LYS A 128 -5.23 26.65 13.49
C LYS A 128 -4.10 27.45 12.83
N GLN A 129 -2.86 27.09 13.10
CA GLN A 129 -1.68 27.75 12.51
C GLN A 129 -1.69 27.69 10.96
N HIS A 130 -2.13 26.59 10.39
CA HIS A 130 -2.13 26.36 8.95
C HIS A 130 -3.45 26.67 8.25
N GLU A 131 -4.43 27.27 8.95
CA GLU A 131 -5.77 27.57 8.42
C GLU A 131 -5.71 28.51 7.20
N ALA A 132 -4.89 29.56 7.25
CA ALA A 132 -4.72 30.47 6.11
C ALA A 132 -4.17 29.77 4.87
N LEU A 133 -3.21 28.88 5.06
CA LEU A 133 -2.64 28.06 3.97
C LEU A 133 -3.67 27.05 3.43
N GLU A 134 -4.46 26.44 4.33
CA GLU A 134 -5.60 25.59 3.96
C GLU A 134 -6.57 26.33 3.03
N GLN A 135 -7.00 27.53 3.42
CA GLN A 135 -7.91 28.36 2.60
C GLN A 135 -7.29 28.72 1.25
N GLN A 136 -6.01 29.05 1.22
CA GLN A 136 -5.30 29.33 -0.03
C GLN A 136 -5.28 28.13 -0.98
N GLN A 137 -5.08 26.91 -0.45
CA GLN A 137 -5.11 25.71 -1.28
C GLN A 137 -6.54 25.33 -1.70
N LEU A 138 -7.53 25.51 -0.82
CA LEU A 138 -8.93 25.28 -1.15
C LEU A 138 -9.42 26.18 -2.31
N ALA A 139 -8.89 27.41 -2.42
CA ALA A 139 -9.24 28.31 -3.52
C ALA A 139 -8.80 27.77 -4.90
N ARG A 140 -7.86 26.83 -4.95
CA ARG A 140 -7.39 26.19 -6.19
C ARG A 140 -8.28 25.02 -6.62
N LEU A 141 -9.02 24.42 -5.69
CA LEU A 141 -9.92 23.32 -5.97
C LEU A 141 -11.15 23.80 -6.74
N SER A 142 -11.71 22.94 -7.57
CA SER A 142 -13.02 23.16 -8.18
C SER A 142 -14.14 23.21 -7.11
N PRO A 143 -15.30 23.83 -7.40
CA PRO A 143 -16.41 23.85 -6.45
C PRO A 143 -16.84 22.46 -5.93
N PRO A 144 -16.92 21.40 -6.77
CA PRO A 144 -17.23 20.06 -6.28
C PRO A 144 -16.17 19.48 -5.33
N GLU A 145 -14.88 19.72 -5.59
CA GLU A 145 -13.78 19.25 -4.73
C GLU A 145 -13.79 19.99 -3.39
N ARG A 146 -14.03 21.29 -3.39
CA ARG A 146 -14.21 22.05 -2.13
C ARG A 146 -15.35 21.48 -1.28
N ALA A 147 -16.48 21.13 -1.91
CA ALA A 147 -17.60 20.54 -1.21
C ALA A 147 -17.25 19.16 -0.62
N ARG A 148 -16.52 18.33 -1.37
CA ARG A 148 -16.02 17.04 -0.86
C ARG A 148 -15.06 17.22 0.33
N TYR A 149 -14.11 18.16 0.21
CA TYR A 149 -13.20 18.46 1.30
C TYR A 149 -13.94 18.92 2.56
N ALA A 150 -14.91 19.81 2.41
CA ALA A 150 -15.73 20.30 3.52
C ALA A 150 -16.47 19.14 4.21
N THR A 151 -17.03 18.20 3.44
CA THR A 151 -17.70 16.99 3.97
C THR A 151 -16.72 16.14 4.80
N VAL A 152 -15.55 15.83 4.27
CA VAL A 152 -14.53 15.06 4.98
C VAL A 152 -14.08 15.77 6.25
N ARG A 153 -13.78 17.07 6.15
CA ARG A 153 -13.34 17.90 7.27
C ARG A 153 -14.39 17.95 8.40
N GLN A 154 -15.66 18.09 8.04
CA GLN A 154 -16.78 18.10 8.99
C GLN A 154 -16.85 16.81 9.80
N GLU A 155 -16.74 15.65 9.16
CA GLU A 155 -16.74 14.34 9.83
C GLU A 155 -15.54 14.17 10.77
N LEU A 156 -14.34 14.63 10.38
CA LEU A 156 -13.16 14.57 11.26
C LEU A 156 -13.26 15.50 12.47
N VAL A 157 -13.86 16.68 12.30
CA VAL A 157 -14.15 17.60 13.40
C VAL A 157 -15.20 16.99 14.34
N ALA A 158 -16.26 16.39 13.80
CA ALA A 158 -17.27 15.68 14.57
C ALA A 158 -16.69 14.48 15.35
N ALA A 159 -15.66 13.83 14.80
CA ALA A 159 -14.89 12.78 15.47
C ALA A 159 -14.04 13.31 16.65
N ASN A 160 -13.96 14.61 16.85
CA ASN A 160 -13.09 15.26 17.83
C ASN A 160 -11.62 14.80 17.71
N ASN A 161 -11.13 14.64 16.47
CA ASN A 161 -9.79 14.13 16.16
C ASN A 161 -8.95 15.19 15.40
N PRO A 162 -8.31 16.14 16.12
CA PRO A 162 -7.49 17.16 15.49
C PRO A 162 -6.25 16.60 14.77
N VAL A 163 -5.77 15.42 15.16
CA VAL A 163 -4.66 14.76 14.47
C VAL A 163 -5.08 14.32 13.06
N ALA A 164 -6.27 13.73 12.92
CA ALA A 164 -6.82 13.40 11.61
C ALA A 164 -7.17 14.65 10.78
N THR A 165 -7.65 15.72 11.43
CA THR A 165 -7.88 17.00 10.77
C THR A 165 -6.58 17.60 10.24
N LEU A 166 -5.49 17.57 11.02
CA LEU A 166 -4.16 18.00 10.59
C LEU A 166 -3.63 17.13 9.43
N ALA A 167 -3.86 15.83 9.49
CA ALA A 167 -3.52 14.92 8.41
C ALA A 167 -4.24 15.27 7.10
N LEU A 168 -5.54 15.63 7.17
CA LEU A 168 -6.29 16.10 6.00
C LEU A 168 -5.71 17.41 5.45
N GLN A 169 -5.36 18.39 6.31
CA GLN A 169 -4.68 19.62 5.88
C GLN A 169 -3.35 19.33 5.19
N LYS A 170 -2.54 18.42 5.76
CA LYS A 170 -1.28 18.00 5.13
C LYS A 170 -1.51 17.43 3.73
N LEU A 171 -2.51 16.55 3.57
CA LEU A 171 -2.85 15.97 2.26
C LEU A 171 -3.23 17.05 1.25
N LEU A 172 -4.00 18.07 1.67
CA LEU A 172 -4.37 19.20 0.82
C LEU A 172 -3.12 20.04 0.45
N VAL A 173 -2.36 20.47 1.45
CA VAL A 173 -1.18 21.36 1.26
C VAL A 173 -0.10 20.68 0.43
N SER A 174 0.09 19.38 0.57
CA SER A 174 1.04 18.59 -0.25
C SER A 174 0.53 18.31 -1.66
N GLY A 175 -0.74 18.60 -1.98
CA GLY A 175 -1.37 18.27 -3.26
C GLY A 175 -1.68 16.78 -3.42
N ARG A 176 -1.64 16.01 -2.33
CA ARG A 176 -1.81 14.55 -2.38
C ARG A 176 -3.27 14.11 -2.53
N LEU A 177 -4.23 14.99 -2.22
CA LEU A 177 -5.67 14.73 -2.38
C LEU A 177 -6.12 14.65 -3.84
N GLU A 178 -5.44 15.39 -4.72
CA GLU A 178 -5.81 15.58 -6.11
C GLU A 178 -4.97 14.72 -7.06
N LYS A 179 -3.88 14.11 -6.55
CA LYS A 179 -2.95 13.33 -7.35
C LYS A 179 -3.60 12.07 -7.90
N GLY A 180 -3.84 12.09 -9.22
CA GLY A 180 -4.22 10.95 -10.00
C GLY A 180 -5.59 10.34 -9.65
N ALA A 181 -6.09 9.53 -10.55
CA ALA A 181 -7.18 8.60 -10.28
C ALA A 181 -6.63 7.25 -9.78
N ASP A 182 -7.49 6.43 -9.19
CA ASP A 182 -7.21 5.02 -8.95
C ASP A 182 -7.10 4.24 -10.27
N PHE A 183 -6.66 2.98 -10.21
CA PHE A 183 -6.45 2.16 -11.40
C PHE A 183 -7.73 1.83 -12.19
N LEU A 184 -8.90 1.91 -11.57
CA LEU A 184 -10.18 1.67 -12.23
C LEU A 184 -10.87 2.98 -12.70
N ASN A 185 -10.22 4.14 -12.51
CA ASN A 185 -10.77 5.48 -12.81
C ASN A 185 -12.09 5.79 -12.07
N GLU A 186 -12.26 5.22 -10.86
CA GLU A 186 -13.44 5.47 -10.02
C GLU A 186 -13.33 6.79 -9.24
N GLY A 187 -12.13 7.31 -9.01
CA GLY A 187 -11.96 8.61 -8.37
C GLY A 187 -10.56 8.94 -7.85
N SER A 188 -10.45 10.16 -7.34
CA SER A 188 -9.28 10.63 -6.59
C SER A 188 -9.33 10.21 -5.12
N VAL A 189 -8.23 10.43 -4.39
CA VAL A 189 -8.20 10.29 -2.92
C VAL A 189 -9.38 11.03 -2.28
N LEU A 190 -9.58 12.28 -2.67
CA LEU A 190 -10.64 13.14 -2.10
C LEU A 190 -12.04 12.60 -2.40
N GLN A 191 -12.26 12.01 -3.59
CA GLN A 191 -13.53 11.38 -3.93
C GLN A 191 -13.82 10.19 -3.00
N HIS A 192 -12.84 9.28 -2.83
CA HIS A 192 -13.02 8.10 -1.98
C HIS A 192 -13.22 8.47 -0.50
N LEU A 193 -12.46 9.44 0.01
CA LEU A 193 -12.68 9.95 1.38
C LEU A 193 -14.06 10.54 1.56
N SER A 194 -14.54 11.32 0.58
CA SER A 194 -15.88 11.91 0.62
C SER A 194 -16.99 10.86 0.56
N ASP A 195 -16.82 9.81 -0.24
CA ASP A 195 -17.78 8.70 -0.32
C ASP A 195 -17.87 7.95 1.02
N ILE A 196 -16.72 7.69 1.66
CA ILE A 196 -16.67 7.10 3.00
C ILE A 196 -17.36 8.04 4.01
N ALA A 197 -17.04 9.34 3.99
CA ALA A 197 -17.63 10.33 4.88
C ALA A 197 -19.16 10.40 4.76
N GLN A 198 -19.69 10.19 3.55
CA GLN A 198 -21.14 10.13 3.27
C GLN A 198 -21.76 8.76 3.54
N GLY A 199 -20.97 7.73 3.85
CA GLY A 199 -21.43 6.36 4.05
C GLY A 199 -21.91 5.65 2.78
N LYS A 200 -21.46 6.10 1.60
CA LYS A 200 -21.85 5.48 0.32
C LYS A 200 -21.31 4.06 0.23
N ASP A 201 -22.22 3.10 0.17
CA ASP A 201 -21.93 1.65 0.11
C ASP A 201 -20.99 1.15 1.22
N ILE A 202 -21.09 1.70 2.43
CA ILE A 202 -20.32 1.21 3.58
C ILE A 202 -21.17 0.19 4.36
N ASP A 203 -20.57 -0.97 4.66
CA ASP A 203 -21.21 -2.02 5.47
C ASP A 203 -21.57 -1.46 6.87
N ARG A 204 -22.80 -1.70 7.31
CA ARG A 204 -23.33 -1.22 8.61
C ARG A 204 -22.50 -1.67 9.83
N ARG A 205 -21.67 -2.71 9.69
CA ARG A 205 -20.75 -3.20 10.75
C ARG A 205 -19.48 -2.38 10.85
N VAL A 206 -19.16 -1.61 9.82
CA VAL A 206 -17.99 -0.73 9.77
C VAL A 206 -18.31 0.55 10.51
N ASP A 207 -17.51 0.90 11.50
CA ASP A 207 -17.53 2.24 12.08
C ASP A 207 -16.89 3.21 11.06
N ARG A 208 -17.77 3.94 10.37
CA ARG A 208 -17.42 4.87 9.29
C ARG A 208 -16.47 5.97 9.76
N GLN A 209 -16.70 6.51 10.96
CA GLN A 209 -15.87 7.59 11.49
C GLN A 209 -14.46 7.09 11.83
N THR A 210 -14.34 5.92 12.44
CA THR A 210 -13.05 5.26 12.67
C THR A 210 -12.35 4.96 11.35
N LEU A 211 -13.06 4.42 10.34
CA LEU A 211 -12.49 4.13 9.03
C LEU A 211 -11.91 5.39 8.37
N LEU A 212 -12.68 6.49 8.38
CA LEU A 212 -12.26 7.75 7.76
C LEU A 212 -11.04 8.33 8.47
N THR A 213 -11.03 8.34 9.82
CA THR A 213 -9.90 8.87 10.60
C THR A 213 -8.64 8.03 10.42
N ASP A 214 -8.75 6.71 10.41
CA ASP A 214 -7.63 5.81 10.16
C ASP A 214 -7.05 6.02 8.75
N LEU A 215 -7.91 6.02 7.73
CA LEU A 215 -7.49 6.17 6.34
C LEU A 215 -6.81 7.52 6.06
N VAL A 216 -7.37 8.63 6.56
CA VAL A 216 -6.77 9.96 6.38
C VAL A 216 -5.37 10.04 7.01
N GLN A 217 -5.18 9.47 8.20
CA GLN A 217 -3.89 9.44 8.87
C GLN A 217 -2.88 8.57 8.11
N GLU A 218 -3.28 7.39 7.65
CA GLU A 218 -2.42 6.51 6.86
C GLU A 218 -2.05 7.12 5.49
N LEU A 219 -2.98 7.79 4.82
CA LEU A 219 -2.70 8.52 3.58
C LEU A 219 -1.69 9.66 3.80
N ALA A 220 -1.80 10.39 4.90
CA ALA A 220 -0.87 11.46 5.24
C ALA A 220 0.49 10.94 5.72
N THR A 221 0.53 9.76 6.33
CA THR A 221 1.72 9.16 6.93
C THR A 221 1.75 7.65 6.62
N PRO A 222 2.18 7.24 5.41
CA PRO A 222 2.19 5.83 5.01
C PRO A 222 2.99 4.93 5.95
N SER A 223 4.04 5.44 6.57
CA SER A 223 4.85 4.71 7.57
C SER A 223 4.09 4.40 8.87
N ALA A 224 2.93 5.02 9.12
CA ALA A 224 2.07 4.71 10.26
C ALA A 224 1.21 3.44 10.06
N ILE A 225 1.17 2.89 8.85
CA ILE A 225 0.48 1.63 8.56
C ILE A 225 1.12 0.51 9.36
N ASN A 226 0.29 -0.23 10.13
CA ASN A 226 0.79 -1.16 11.13
C ASN A 226 0.06 -2.51 11.07
N GLN A 227 0.82 -3.60 10.88
CA GLN A 227 0.29 -4.97 10.92
C GLN A 227 -0.15 -5.41 12.34
N GLY A 228 0.26 -4.70 13.38
CA GLY A 228 0.01 -5.05 14.77
C GLY A 228 0.55 -6.45 15.14
N ALA A 229 -0.18 -7.14 15.98
CA ALA A 229 0.17 -8.48 16.44
C ALA A 229 -0.28 -9.59 15.46
N ARG A 230 -0.25 -9.34 14.15
CA ARG A 230 -0.62 -10.32 13.10
C ARG A 230 0.55 -10.58 12.17
N GLY A 231 0.61 -11.79 11.61
CA GLY A 231 1.66 -12.22 10.68
C GLY A 231 1.40 -11.74 9.24
N THR A 232 0.96 -10.51 9.06
CA THR A 232 0.58 -9.91 7.77
C THR A 232 1.64 -8.95 7.23
N CYS A 233 2.92 -9.14 7.58
CA CYS A 233 3.99 -8.20 7.21
C CYS A 233 4.10 -8.00 5.68
N ALA A 234 3.98 -9.05 4.88
CA ALA A 234 4.15 -8.96 3.44
C ALA A 234 3.04 -8.11 2.77
N PRO A 235 1.74 -8.41 2.91
CA PRO A 235 0.70 -7.55 2.35
C PRO A 235 0.69 -6.15 2.98
N THR A 236 1.06 -6.00 4.27
CA THR A 236 1.15 -4.67 4.89
C THR A 236 2.29 -3.85 4.29
N ALA A 237 3.48 -4.42 4.07
CA ALA A 237 4.58 -3.72 3.40
C ALA A 237 4.20 -3.32 1.95
N MET A 238 3.48 -4.19 1.23
CA MET A 238 2.96 -3.87 -0.09
C MET A 238 1.95 -2.72 -0.05
N THR A 239 1.02 -2.70 0.90
CA THR A 239 0.04 -1.61 1.02
C THR A 239 0.68 -0.28 1.41
N ILE A 240 1.79 -0.28 2.16
CA ILE A 240 2.60 0.91 2.42
C ILE A 240 3.16 1.47 1.11
N GLY A 241 3.77 0.62 0.28
CA GLY A 241 4.28 1.00 -1.05
C GLY A 241 3.16 1.57 -1.94
N LEU A 242 2.05 0.86 -2.03
CA LEU A 242 0.87 1.30 -2.79
C LEU A 242 0.37 2.67 -2.32
N ASN A 243 0.27 2.89 -1.01
CA ASN A 243 -0.14 4.18 -0.48
C ASN A 243 0.84 5.30 -0.85
N ILE A 244 2.16 5.04 -0.84
CA ILE A 244 3.16 6.04 -1.27
C ILE A 244 2.99 6.38 -2.74
N GLU A 245 2.88 5.39 -3.60
CA GLU A 245 2.94 5.49 -5.05
C GLU A 245 1.59 5.83 -5.67
N ARG A 246 0.51 5.22 -5.19
CA ARG A 246 -0.86 5.28 -5.73
C ARG A 246 -1.90 5.49 -4.61
N PRO A 247 -1.91 6.64 -3.94
CA PRO A 247 -2.78 6.87 -2.78
C PRO A 247 -4.28 6.78 -3.11
N ALA A 248 -4.69 7.11 -4.33
CA ALA A 248 -6.08 6.98 -4.76
C ALA A 248 -6.50 5.51 -4.85
N GLU A 249 -5.62 4.64 -5.38
CA GLU A 249 -5.86 3.20 -5.42
C GLU A 249 -5.94 2.60 -4.01
N TYR A 250 -5.00 2.98 -3.12
CA TYR A 250 -5.07 2.56 -1.73
C TYR A 250 -6.41 2.94 -1.08
N ALA A 251 -6.87 4.18 -1.26
CA ALA A 251 -8.15 4.65 -0.73
C ALA A 251 -9.34 3.88 -1.33
N ARG A 252 -9.32 3.59 -2.64
CA ARG A 252 -10.32 2.79 -3.33
C ARG A 252 -10.41 1.37 -2.78
N LEU A 253 -9.28 0.69 -2.61
CA LEU A 253 -9.22 -0.68 -2.07
C LEU A 253 -9.77 -0.74 -0.63
N ILE A 254 -9.43 0.23 0.21
CA ILE A 254 -9.98 0.32 1.58
C ILE A 254 -11.50 0.53 1.54
N LYS A 255 -12.00 1.44 0.69
CA LYS A 255 -13.45 1.66 0.50
C LYS A 255 -14.15 0.38 0.03
N ALA A 256 -13.58 -0.32 -0.95
CA ALA A 256 -14.12 -1.58 -1.46
C ALA A 256 -14.13 -2.67 -0.38
N ALA A 257 -13.06 -2.82 0.40
CA ALA A 257 -13.02 -3.75 1.52
C ALA A 257 -14.03 -3.40 2.63
N ALA A 258 -14.38 -2.13 2.78
CA ALA A 258 -15.39 -1.65 3.73
C ALA A 258 -16.82 -1.69 3.18
N SER A 259 -17.01 -1.97 1.88
CA SER A 259 -18.33 -1.94 1.23
C SER A 259 -19.27 -3.03 1.75
N THR A 260 -20.55 -2.88 1.44
CA THR A 260 -21.59 -3.86 1.79
C THR A 260 -21.27 -5.23 1.20
N SER A 261 -20.79 -5.29 -0.03
CA SER A 261 -20.38 -6.55 -0.68
C SER A 261 -19.07 -7.10 -0.11
N GLY A 262 -18.15 -6.23 0.30
CA GLY A 262 -16.80 -6.58 0.71
C GLY A 262 -15.92 -7.14 -0.42
N ASN A 263 -16.35 -6.98 -1.67
CA ASN A 263 -15.61 -7.46 -2.84
C ASN A 263 -14.61 -6.40 -3.29
N VAL A 264 -13.33 -6.75 -3.32
CA VAL A 264 -12.23 -5.89 -3.74
C VAL A 264 -11.81 -6.26 -5.15
N LYS A 265 -12.20 -5.45 -6.13
CA LYS A 265 -11.77 -5.62 -7.52
C LYS A 265 -10.37 -5.01 -7.67
N LEU A 266 -9.43 -5.78 -8.22
CA LEU A 266 -8.05 -5.37 -8.48
C LEU A 266 -7.90 -4.84 -9.91
N ALA A 267 -6.77 -4.19 -10.21
CA ALA A 267 -6.52 -3.54 -11.49
C ALA A 267 -6.61 -4.52 -12.68
N ASN A 268 -6.10 -5.75 -12.53
CA ASN A 268 -6.19 -6.79 -13.55
C ASN A 268 -7.58 -7.43 -13.71
N GLY A 269 -8.59 -6.93 -13.00
CA GLY A 269 -9.96 -7.44 -13.03
C GLY A 269 -10.27 -8.57 -12.04
N THR A 270 -9.29 -9.14 -11.35
CA THR A 270 -9.50 -10.12 -10.29
C THR A 270 -10.32 -9.50 -9.15
N THR A 271 -11.22 -10.27 -8.58
CA THR A 271 -12.02 -9.83 -7.43
C THR A 271 -11.75 -10.73 -6.23
N LEU A 272 -11.33 -10.11 -5.13
CA LEU A 272 -11.04 -10.78 -3.86
C LEU A 272 -12.19 -10.49 -2.87
N PRO A 273 -12.81 -11.51 -2.26
CA PRO A 273 -13.85 -11.31 -1.26
C PRO A 273 -13.24 -10.96 0.09
N ARG A 274 -13.95 -10.17 0.89
CA ARG A 274 -13.61 -9.94 2.29
C ARG A 274 -13.82 -11.22 3.10
N GLU A 275 -12.86 -11.53 3.97
CA GLU A 275 -12.89 -12.72 4.80
C GLU A 275 -14.06 -12.73 5.78
N LYS A 276 -14.60 -13.93 6.06
CA LYS A 276 -15.77 -14.11 6.93
C LYS A 276 -15.49 -13.72 8.38
N ASP A 277 -14.24 -13.89 8.83
CA ASP A 277 -13.78 -13.61 10.19
C ASP A 277 -13.17 -12.19 10.35
N THR A 278 -13.40 -11.31 9.36
CA THR A 278 -12.95 -9.91 9.39
C THR A 278 -13.37 -9.20 10.69
N ALA A 279 -12.41 -8.62 11.38
CA ALA A 279 -12.62 -7.92 12.64
C ALA A 279 -13.08 -6.46 12.43
N PHE A 280 -14.39 -6.24 12.39
CA PHE A 280 -14.97 -4.88 12.28
C PHE A 280 -14.76 -4.03 13.54
N LYS A 281 -14.71 -4.65 14.70
CA LYS A 281 -14.39 -4.01 15.98
C LYS A 281 -12.92 -4.21 16.33
N ASP A 282 -12.40 -3.37 17.21
CA ASP A 282 -11.05 -3.58 17.73
C ASP A 282 -10.95 -4.96 18.39
N ASN A 283 -9.97 -5.73 17.94
CA ASN A 283 -9.70 -7.09 18.39
C ASN A 283 -8.40 -7.18 19.21
N GLY A 284 -7.90 -6.06 19.70
CA GLY A 284 -6.67 -5.98 20.48
C GLY A 284 -5.39 -6.26 19.66
N SER A 285 -5.49 -6.33 18.33
CA SER A 285 -4.33 -6.57 17.47
C SER A 285 -3.42 -5.36 17.29
N GLY A 286 -3.86 -4.18 17.69
CA GLY A 286 -3.13 -2.92 17.46
C GLY A 286 -3.24 -2.36 16.04
N ARG A 287 -4.04 -2.98 15.17
CA ARG A 287 -4.24 -2.52 13.79
C ARG A 287 -5.32 -1.46 13.66
N ALA A 288 -5.13 -0.56 12.70
CA ALA A 288 -6.17 0.30 12.18
C ALA A 288 -7.35 -0.51 11.62
N LEU A 289 -8.54 0.08 11.54
CA LEU A 289 -9.68 -0.58 10.90
C LEU A 289 -9.39 -0.86 9.41
N THR A 290 -8.72 0.05 8.71
CA THR A 290 -8.20 -0.14 7.35
C THR A 290 -7.43 -1.44 7.21
N GLN A 291 -6.49 -1.72 8.13
CA GLN A 291 -5.66 -2.91 8.12
C GLN A 291 -6.41 -4.18 8.56
N ARG A 292 -7.42 -4.04 9.42
CA ARG A 292 -8.30 -5.16 9.77
C ARG A 292 -9.21 -5.58 8.61
N LEU A 293 -9.52 -4.65 7.69
CA LEU A 293 -10.32 -4.91 6.49
C LEU A 293 -9.48 -5.47 5.33
N LEU A 294 -8.38 -4.82 4.98
CA LEU A 294 -7.64 -5.13 3.74
C LEU A 294 -6.56 -6.20 3.91
N ALA A 295 -5.80 -6.18 5.02
CA ALA A 295 -4.67 -7.09 5.18
C ALA A 295 -5.06 -8.60 5.20
N PRO A 296 -6.21 -9.02 5.78
CA PRO A 296 -6.66 -10.41 5.66
C PRO A 296 -6.95 -10.84 4.21
N ILE A 297 -7.61 -9.99 3.42
CA ILE A 297 -7.92 -10.24 2.01
C ILE A 297 -6.62 -10.48 1.22
N PHE A 298 -5.64 -9.64 1.42
CA PHE A 298 -4.36 -9.73 0.72
C PHE A 298 -3.49 -10.88 1.24
N MET A 299 -3.62 -11.22 2.52
CA MET A 299 -2.93 -12.39 3.07
C MET A 299 -3.50 -13.68 2.47
N GLU A 300 -4.82 -13.83 2.39
CA GLU A 300 -5.46 -14.98 1.76
C GLU A 300 -4.99 -15.14 0.30
N ALA A 301 -4.93 -14.03 -0.45
CA ALA A 301 -4.49 -14.05 -1.84
C ALA A 301 -2.99 -14.38 -2.03
N SER A 302 -2.15 -14.20 -1.00
CA SER A 302 -0.68 -14.31 -1.12
C SER A 302 -0.05 -15.47 -0.35
N ASN A 303 -0.81 -16.21 0.48
CA ASN A 303 -0.24 -17.28 1.31
C ASN A 303 -0.25 -18.68 0.65
N GLY A 304 -0.60 -18.77 -0.62
CA GLY A 304 -0.73 -20.01 -1.39
C GLY A 304 -2.05 -20.73 -1.09
N ASP A 305 -2.01 -22.04 -0.95
CA ASP A 305 -3.22 -22.87 -0.73
C ASP A 305 -3.67 -22.94 0.74
N ARG A 306 -3.19 -22.03 1.59
CA ARG A 306 -3.49 -22.03 3.03
C ARG A 306 -4.63 -21.08 3.33
N ASP A 307 -5.65 -21.57 4.06
CA ASP A 307 -6.77 -20.75 4.57
C ASP A 307 -6.26 -19.80 5.68
N TYR A 308 -6.16 -18.51 5.41
CA TYR A 308 -5.78 -17.50 6.38
C TYR A 308 -6.94 -17.18 7.31
N ARG A 309 -6.69 -17.17 8.61
CA ARG A 309 -7.69 -16.82 9.63
C ARG A 309 -7.19 -15.69 10.52
N ASP A 310 -7.79 -14.53 10.37
CA ASP A 310 -7.46 -13.35 11.15
C ASP A 310 -7.90 -13.44 12.62
N SER A 311 -8.93 -14.23 12.92
CA SER A 311 -9.45 -14.48 14.26
C SER A 311 -8.58 -15.42 15.10
N ALA A 312 -7.67 -16.18 14.48
CA ALA A 312 -6.85 -17.13 15.21
C ALA A 312 -5.96 -16.44 16.25
N SER A 313 -6.12 -16.84 17.51
CA SER A 313 -5.25 -16.43 18.63
C SER A 313 -3.82 -16.90 18.39
N LYS A 314 -2.87 -16.23 19.02
CA LYS A 314 -1.41 -16.45 19.18
C LYS A 314 -0.64 -17.35 18.18
N GLU A 315 -1.28 -18.31 17.53
CA GLU A 315 -0.69 -19.26 16.59
C GLU A 315 -1.44 -19.22 15.26
N ASN A 316 -1.36 -18.10 14.56
CA ASN A 316 -1.84 -18.07 13.19
C ASN A 316 -0.85 -18.84 12.31
N ARG A 317 -0.96 -20.19 12.33
CA ARG A 317 -0.07 -21.12 11.62
C ARG A 317 -0.11 -20.92 10.10
N ASN A 318 -1.13 -20.24 9.62
CA ASN A 318 -1.35 -19.97 8.20
C ASN A 318 -0.91 -18.56 7.80
N ALA A 319 -0.33 -17.78 8.72
CA ALA A 319 0.23 -16.48 8.39
C ALA A 319 1.56 -16.61 7.64
N GLY A 320 1.81 -15.68 6.73
CA GLY A 320 3.04 -15.60 5.95
C GLY A 320 2.78 -15.82 4.46
N ALA A 321 2.96 -14.76 3.68
CA ALA A 321 2.91 -14.83 2.23
C ALA A 321 4.09 -15.67 1.70
N THR A 322 3.88 -16.35 0.58
CA THR A 322 4.98 -16.91 -0.22
C THR A 322 5.53 -15.83 -1.16
N ALA A 323 6.81 -15.94 -1.57
CA ALA A 323 7.38 -14.98 -2.51
C ALA A 323 6.57 -14.95 -3.82
N ARG A 324 6.18 -16.13 -4.34
CA ARG A 324 5.34 -16.25 -5.54
C ARG A 324 3.93 -15.70 -5.34
N GLY A 325 3.31 -15.95 -4.17
CA GLY A 325 1.97 -15.45 -3.88
C GLY A 325 1.94 -13.92 -3.75
N LEU A 326 2.98 -13.35 -3.14
CA LEU A 326 3.14 -11.90 -3.05
C LEU A 326 3.36 -11.27 -4.42
N ASP A 327 4.16 -11.91 -5.27
CA ASP A 327 4.42 -11.53 -6.66
C ASP A 327 3.10 -11.49 -7.46
N ALA A 328 2.34 -12.59 -7.42
CA ALA A 328 1.04 -12.68 -8.09
C ALA A 328 0.03 -11.64 -7.57
N LEU A 329 0.05 -11.33 -6.27
CA LEU A 329 -0.79 -10.28 -5.71
C LEU A 329 -0.36 -8.89 -6.21
N TYR A 330 0.94 -8.64 -6.35
CA TYR A 330 1.46 -7.42 -6.95
C TYR A 330 0.99 -7.26 -8.39
N ASP A 331 1.17 -8.31 -9.21
CA ASP A 331 0.72 -8.32 -10.61
C ASP A 331 -0.78 -7.97 -10.70
N ALA A 332 -1.58 -8.53 -9.80
CA ALA A 332 -3.00 -8.27 -9.80
C ALA A 332 -3.38 -6.84 -9.36
N VAL A 333 -2.68 -6.29 -8.36
CA VAL A 333 -2.95 -4.95 -7.82
C VAL A 333 -2.49 -3.86 -8.76
N TYR A 334 -1.35 -4.04 -9.44
CA TYR A 334 -0.75 -3.02 -10.30
C TYR A 334 -1.02 -3.21 -11.79
N ASP A 335 -1.63 -4.35 -12.19
CA ASP A 335 -1.86 -4.78 -13.58
C ASP A 335 -0.58 -4.77 -14.43
N HIS A 336 0.53 -5.21 -13.86
CA HIS A 336 1.79 -5.38 -14.57
C HIS A 336 2.69 -6.43 -13.91
N ASN A 337 3.69 -6.91 -14.65
CA ASN A 337 4.57 -7.97 -14.16
C ASN A 337 5.56 -7.42 -13.12
N MET A 338 5.47 -7.97 -11.94
CA MET A 338 6.50 -7.90 -10.93
C MET A 338 7.44 -9.10 -11.06
N SER A 339 8.47 -9.16 -10.25
CA SER A 339 9.35 -10.31 -10.14
C SER A 339 9.89 -10.46 -8.73
N TYR A 340 10.37 -11.64 -8.43
CA TYR A 340 11.02 -11.89 -7.15
C TYR A 340 12.33 -12.66 -7.32
N ASP A 341 13.27 -12.41 -6.44
CA ASP A 341 14.53 -13.15 -6.34
C ASP A 341 14.76 -13.58 -4.89
N THR A 342 14.85 -14.90 -4.69
CA THR A 342 15.09 -15.52 -3.37
C THR A 342 16.46 -16.22 -3.32
N ASN A 343 17.36 -15.89 -4.23
CA ASN A 343 18.70 -16.49 -4.27
C ASN A 343 19.60 -15.94 -3.15
N THR A 344 19.45 -16.49 -1.96
CA THR A 344 20.27 -16.09 -0.80
C THR A 344 21.73 -16.52 -0.86
N ARG A 345 22.15 -17.27 -1.88
CA ARG A 345 23.57 -17.60 -2.11
C ARG A 345 24.34 -16.39 -2.64
N ASP A 346 23.66 -15.49 -3.32
CA ASP A 346 24.25 -14.25 -3.87
C ASP A 346 23.48 -13.01 -3.37
N ARG A 347 23.60 -12.73 -2.08
CA ARG A 347 22.98 -11.53 -1.47
C ARG A 347 23.58 -10.22 -1.96
N ALA A 348 24.79 -10.24 -2.51
CA ALA A 348 25.39 -9.06 -3.11
C ALA A 348 24.57 -8.65 -4.33
N LYS A 349 24.23 -9.59 -5.20
CA LYS A 349 23.39 -9.35 -6.37
C LYS A 349 22.00 -8.84 -5.99
N LEU A 350 21.38 -9.37 -4.91
CA LEU A 350 20.11 -8.85 -4.40
C LEU A 350 20.26 -7.38 -3.96
N MET A 351 21.37 -7.04 -3.30
CA MET A 351 21.62 -5.66 -2.86
C MET A 351 21.88 -4.72 -4.06
N ASP A 352 22.59 -5.17 -5.09
CA ASP A 352 22.80 -4.42 -6.32
C ASP A 352 21.48 -4.15 -7.05
N ARG A 353 20.57 -5.14 -7.05
CA ARG A 353 19.22 -4.94 -7.57
C ARG A 353 18.45 -3.88 -6.79
N ILE A 354 18.47 -3.93 -5.45
CA ILE A 354 17.88 -2.88 -4.62
C ILE A 354 18.44 -1.50 -4.98
N ARG A 355 19.77 -1.38 -5.17
CA ARG A 355 20.39 -0.11 -5.57
C ARG A 355 19.88 0.39 -6.92
N SER A 356 19.75 -0.51 -7.90
CA SER A 356 19.21 -0.19 -9.22
C SER A 356 17.78 0.34 -9.14
N GLU A 357 16.89 -0.37 -8.45
CA GLU A 357 15.49 0.02 -8.28
C GLU A 357 15.36 1.39 -7.60
N LEU A 358 16.11 1.60 -6.51
CA LEU A 358 16.11 2.87 -5.79
C LEU A 358 16.67 4.03 -6.63
N ALA A 359 17.67 3.77 -7.49
CA ALA A 359 18.20 4.78 -8.41
C ALA A 359 17.17 5.17 -9.48
N GLU A 360 16.23 4.28 -9.80
CA GLU A 360 15.10 4.49 -10.69
C GLU A 360 13.89 5.11 -9.98
N GLY A 361 14.00 5.38 -8.66
CA GLY A 361 12.93 5.96 -7.85
C GLY A 361 11.88 4.94 -7.40
N GLN A 362 12.18 3.63 -7.49
CA GLN A 362 11.28 2.56 -7.08
C GLN A 362 11.60 2.07 -5.67
N ASN A 363 10.56 1.83 -4.88
CA ASN A 363 10.68 1.13 -3.60
C ASN A 363 10.77 -0.38 -3.84
N VAL A 364 11.44 -1.10 -2.93
CA VAL A 364 11.63 -2.54 -3.06
C VAL A 364 11.11 -3.26 -1.82
N LEU A 365 10.30 -4.28 -2.02
CA LEU A 365 9.94 -5.18 -0.91
C LEU A 365 11.10 -6.14 -0.64
N ALA A 366 11.60 -6.13 0.59
CA ALA A 366 12.69 -7.01 0.99
C ALA A 366 12.28 -7.90 2.16
N GLY A 367 12.42 -9.20 1.97
CA GLY A 367 12.31 -10.19 3.03
C GLY A 367 13.62 -10.29 3.81
N ILE A 368 13.54 -10.30 5.13
CA ILE A 368 14.69 -10.51 6.01
C ILE A 368 14.44 -11.61 7.03
N LYS A 369 15.52 -12.22 7.52
CA LYS A 369 15.45 -13.04 8.74
C LYS A 369 15.25 -12.15 9.96
N TYR A 370 14.19 -12.44 10.69
CA TYR A 370 13.87 -11.72 11.91
C TYR A 370 13.52 -12.72 13.02
N ARG A 371 14.31 -12.76 14.10
CA ARG A 371 14.19 -13.78 15.16
C ARG A 371 14.11 -15.20 14.55
N ASN A 372 13.02 -15.93 14.80
CA ASN A 372 12.83 -17.31 14.33
C ASN A 372 12.00 -17.41 13.03
N GLY A 373 11.76 -16.29 12.32
CA GLY A 373 10.92 -16.24 11.13
C GLY A 373 11.41 -15.28 10.06
N GLY A 374 10.62 -15.17 8.99
CA GLY A 374 10.76 -14.14 7.97
C GLY A 374 9.99 -12.88 8.34
N HIS A 375 10.47 -11.74 7.89
CA HIS A 375 9.77 -10.47 7.99
C HIS A 375 9.94 -9.68 6.70
N GLN A 376 8.88 -9.02 6.24
CA GLN A 376 8.88 -8.24 5.02
C GLN A 376 8.96 -6.76 5.37
N LEU A 377 9.78 -6.02 4.64
CA LEU A 377 10.02 -4.59 4.79
C LEU A 377 9.83 -3.89 3.44
N LEU A 378 9.52 -2.59 3.46
CA LEU A 378 9.56 -1.74 2.27
C LEU A 378 10.84 -0.89 2.31
N VAL A 379 11.81 -1.20 1.45
CA VAL A 379 13.04 -0.41 1.30
C VAL A 379 12.73 0.84 0.49
N THR A 380 13.08 2.01 1.05
CA THR A 380 12.75 3.33 0.48
C THR A 380 13.98 4.16 0.12
N GLY A 381 15.18 3.73 0.48
CA GLY A 381 16.38 4.49 0.17
C GLY A 381 17.67 3.94 0.75
N LEU A 382 18.74 4.61 0.40
CA LEU A 382 20.07 4.43 0.97
C LEU A 382 20.57 5.76 1.50
N GLU A 383 21.30 5.71 2.60
CA GLU A 383 21.93 6.92 3.14
C GLU A 383 23.34 6.63 3.66
N LYS A 384 24.19 7.66 3.72
CA LYS A 384 25.50 7.58 4.33
C LYS A 384 25.52 8.37 5.64
N HIS A 385 25.97 7.73 6.70
CA HIS A 385 26.20 8.36 8.00
C HIS A 385 27.55 7.95 8.57
N GLN A 386 28.39 8.91 8.92
CA GLN A 386 29.74 8.68 9.45
C GLN A 386 30.57 7.67 8.62
N GLY A 387 30.53 7.81 7.30
CA GLY A 387 31.26 6.95 6.36
C GLY A 387 30.66 5.55 6.14
N LYS A 388 29.63 5.16 6.87
CA LYS A 388 28.91 3.90 6.69
C LYS A 388 27.63 4.10 5.87
N GLU A 389 27.29 3.09 5.07
CA GLU A 389 26.06 3.09 4.26
C GLU A 389 24.96 2.30 4.99
N TYR A 390 23.74 2.83 4.95
CA TYR A 390 22.56 2.28 5.58
C TYR A 390 21.42 2.12 4.57
N VAL A 391 20.67 1.06 4.71
CA VAL A 391 19.38 0.85 4.04
C VAL A 391 18.32 1.52 4.89
N LYS A 392 17.56 2.44 4.29
CA LYS A 392 16.34 3.02 4.88
C LYS A 392 15.14 2.18 4.46
N TYR A 393 14.26 1.89 5.39
CA TYR A 393 13.07 1.11 5.11
C TYR A 393 11.92 1.47 6.05
N ILE A 394 10.72 1.19 5.60
CA ILE A 394 9.52 1.23 6.44
C ILE A 394 9.24 -0.19 6.91
N ASN A 395 9.17 -0.31 8.23
CA ASN A 395 8.79 -1.55 8.90
C ASN A 395 7.26 -1.58 9.06
N PRO A 396 6.55 -2.66 8.62
CA PRO A 396 5.11 -2.80 8.79
C PRO A 396 4.59 -2.79 10.24
N TRP A 397 5.44 -2.52 11.19
CA TRP A 397 5.06 -2.20 12.58
C TRP A 397 4.89 -0.69 12.81
N GLY A 398 4.70 0.08 11.75
CA GLY A 398 4.39 1.51 11.83
C GLY A 398 5.62 2.38 12.08
N GLN A 399 6.78 2.05 11.52
CA GLN A 399 8.03 2.75 11.78
C GLN A 399 8.90 2.88 10.54
N GLU A 400 9.59 4.01 10.42
CA GLU A 400 10.77 4.14 9.57
C GLU A 400 12.00 3.72 10.36
N GLU A 401 12.84 2.91 9.72
CA GLU A 401 14.02 2.33 10.33
C GLU A 401 15.19 2.36 9.35
N ARG A 402 16.38 2.15 9.87
CA ARG A 402 17.60 1.99 9.08
C ARG A 402 18.49 0.89 9.63
N MET A 403 19.20 0.22 8.76
CA MET A 403 20.12 -0.85 9.09
C MET A 403 21.38 -0.72 8.25
N ALA A 404 22.56 -0.96 8.83
CA ALA A 404 23.80 -0.96 8.05
C ALA A 404 23.68 -1.96 6.88
N VAL A 405 24.14 -1.56 5.68
CA VAL A 405 24.02 -2.37 4.47
C VAL A 405 24.56 -3.80 4.68
N ALA A 406 25.69 -3.96 5.32
CA ALA A 406 26.29 -5.28 5.55
C ALA A 406 25.39 -6.18 6.43
N GLU A 407 24.77 -5.62 7.46
CA GLU A 407 23.83 -6.35 8.32
C GLU A 407 22.54 -6.67 7.59
N PHE A 408 21.94 -5.69 6.89
CA PHE A 408 20.75 -5.89 6.08
C PHE A 408 20.98 -7.00 5.05
N GLN A 409 22.07 -6.94 4.30
CA GLN A 409 22.45 -7.94 3.31
C GLN A 409 22.60 -9.33 3.92
N SER A 410 23.21 -9.44 5.11
CA SER A 410 23.36 -10.73 5.80
C SER A 410 22.02 -11.37 6.20
N ARG A 411 21.00 -10.55 6.43
CA ARG A 411 19.66 -10.99 6.84
C ARG A 411 18.69 -11.23 5.68
N MET A 412 19.00 -10.74 4.46
CA MET A 412 18.08 -10.86 3.32
C MET A 412 17.69 -12.31 3.02
N ASN A 413 16.38 -12.51 2.81
CA ASN A 413 15.77 -13.77 2.35
C ASN A 413 15.35 -13.71 0.87
N GLY A 414 15.15 -12.51 0.32
CA GLY A 414 14.71 -12.27 -1.04
C GLY A 414 14.16 -10.86 -1.20
N ILE A 415 13.81 -10.52 -2.42
CA ILE A 415 13.21 -9.24 -2.81
C ILE A 415 12.07 -9.46 -3.81
N ASN A 416 11.08 -8.55 -3.80
CA ASN A 416 10.14 -8.37 -4.91
C ASN A 416 10.34 -6.96 -5.48
N TYR A 417 10.34 -6.83 -6.79
CA TYR A 417 10.67 -5.61 -7.51
C TYR A 417 9.88 -5.49 -8.82
N ASP A 418 9.74 -4.28 -9.33
CA ASP A 418 9.09 -4.01 -10.61
C ASP A 418 10.00 -4.40 -11.78
N THR A 419 9.45 -4.99 -12.83
CA THR A 419 10.21 -5.40 -14.03
C THR A 419 10.11 -4.39 -15.17
N ARG A 420 9.33 -3.32 -15.02
CA ARG A 420 9.19 -2.30 -16.03
C ARG A 420 10.51 -1.54 -16.23
N PRO A 421 10.84 -1.15 -17.48
CA PRO A 421 12.00 -0.30 -17.72
C PRO A 421 11.87 1.05 -16.98
N ALA A 422 12.94 1.53 -16.38
CA ALA A 422 13.01 2.81 -15.68
C ALA A 422 12.37 3.98 -16.45
N LYS A 423 12.56 4.02 -17.76
CA LYS A 423 11.97 5.07 -18.61
C LYS A 423 10.45 5.07 -18.60
N ALA A 424 9.81 3.89 -18.60
CA ALA A 424 8.34 3.78 -18.54
C ALA A 424 7.81 4.26 -17.19
N LEU A 425 8.48 3.87 -16.11
CA LEU A 425 8.14 4.27 -14.73
C LEU A 425 8.33 5.78 -14.51
N ILE A 426 9.43 6.35 -15.01
CA ILE A 426 9.68 7.81 -14.91
C ILE A 426 8.60 8.58 -15.71
N GLN A 427 8.21 8.08 -16.88
CA GLN A 427 7.20 8.73 -17.71
C GLN A 427 5.82 8.67 -17.05
N GLU A 428 5.45 7.54 -16.49
CA GLU A 428 4.20 7.35 -15.74
C GLU A 428 4.17 8.20 -14.46
N ASN A 429 5.26 8.20 -13.70
CA ASN A 429 5.40 9.04 -12.51
C ASN A 429 5.41 10.54 -12.85
N ARG A 430 6.00 10.96 -13.97
CA ARG A 430 5.93 12.35 -14.46
C ARG A 430 4.51 12.73 -14.86
N ALA A 431 3.80 11.86 -15.58
CA ALA A 431 2.40 12.08 -15.91
C ALA A 431 1.54 12.16 -14.65
N PHE A 432 1.78 11.29 -13.67
CA PHE A 432 1.13 11.30 -12.36
C PHE A 432 1.48 12.56 -11.53
N LEU A 433 2.69 13.09 -11.66
CA LEU A 433 3.12 14.32 -10.95
C LEU A 433 2.67 15.60 -11.68
N ALA A 434 2.36 15.51 -12.97
CA ALA A 434 1.91 16.62 -13.80
C ALA A 434 0.38 16.76 -13.89
N ALA A 435 -0.34 15.67 -13.59
CA ALA A 435 -1.80 15.65 -13.50
C ALA A 435 -2.28 16.11 -12.13
#